data_fbe6e89d3561635725da60587269136b
#
_entry.id   fbe6e89d3561635725da60587269136b
#
_cell.length_a   1.000
_cell.length_b   1.000
_cell.length_c   1.000
_cell.angle_alpha   90.00
_cell.angle_beta   90.00
_cell.angle_gamma   90.00
#
_symmetry.space_group_name_H-M   'P 1'
#
loop_
_entity.id
_entity.type
_entity.pdbx_description
1 polymer ?
#
loop_
_entity_poly.entity_id
_entity_poly.type
_entity_poly.pdbx_seq_one_letter_code
_entity_poly.pdbx_strand_id
1 'polypeptide(L)'
;MRDSSAGPLNLWHRVSMRSLRTLCLVAGAAWSSACFQMTTALKVNGDGSGTIEHRMLYTTAALEKLRQFASLGGGRGLDPLSEQQAREMTASIGSGVTYVTSEPITSPLGQGRATTYAFTDVSTLQISTQPAAPGGLTIRTQGFSTEPEKITFSLTRDPGGHALLQINVPEPNFLDALASPNATAQIGMIKSALAGARVLLMVEPAGTITRSSSPYIEGSRVTLLEVDLDQVLKDETLLPRLQKAATEEEAKAIIRDAAGLKINLDRAITIEFTPPG
;
A
#
# COMPACT_ATOMS: atom_id res chain seq x y z
N MET A 1 -57.31 -54.51 21.81
CA MET A 1 -56.21 -55.04 20.99
C MET A 1 -55.24 -53.93 20.71
N ARG A 2 -54.04 -54.10 21.20
CA ARG A 2 -52.86 -53.27 21.05
C ARG A 2 -52.45 -53.25 19.59
N ASP A 3 -51.93 -52.12 19.12
CA ASP A 3 -50.59 -52.20 18.52
C ASP A 3 -49.92 -50.83 18.54
N SER A 4 -48.72 -50.90 19.13
CA SER A 4 -47.72 -49.83 19.18
C SER A 4 -46.87 -49.92 17.91
N SER A 5 -46.59 -48.81 17.25
CA SER A 5 -45.43 -48.71 16.38
C SER A 5 -44.71 -47.36 16.61
N ALA A 6 -43.65 -47.48 17.40
CA ALA A 6 -42.66 -46.42 17.57
C ALA A 6 -41.81 -46.34 16.29
N GLY A 7 -41.81 -45.21 15.61
CA GLY A 7 -40.92 -44.89 14.52
C GLY A 7 -39.57 -44.39 15.05
N PRO A 8 -38.45 -44.65 14.37
CA PRO A 8 -37.09 -44.33 14.84
C PRO A 8 -36.77 -42.84 14.82
N LEU A 9 -36.20 -42.42 15.93
CA LEU A 9 -35.65 -41.08 16.19
C LEU A 9 -34.61 -40.66 15.16
N ASN A 10 -34.86 -39.51 14.53
CA ASN A 10 -33.91 -38.81 13.68
C ASN A 10 -32.71 -38.30 14.49
N LEU A 11 -31.66 -39.11 14.62
CA LEU A 11 -30.35 -38.77 15.25
C LEU A 11 -29.38 -38.06 14.29
N TRP A 12 -29.75 -37.86 13.05
CA TRP A 12 -28.86 -37.37 11.99
C TRP A 12 -28.76 -35.85 11.86
N HIS A 13 -29.64 -35.08 12.53
CA HIS A 13 -29.65 -33.61 12.34
C HIS A 13 -28.83 -32.81 13.35
N ARG A 14 -28.23 -33.43 14.35
CA ARG A 14 -27.46 -32.66 15.37
C ARG A 14 -25.94 -32.64 15.18
N VAL A 15 -25.39 -33.41 14.25
CA VAL A 15 -23.94 -33.48 14.00
C VAL A 15 -23.48 -32.44 12.98
N SER A 16 -24.35 -31.98 12.10
CA SER A 16 -23.99 -31.15 10.94
C SER A 16 -23.69 -29.68 11.28
N MET A 17 -24.35 -29.09 12.29
CA MET A 17 -24.16 -27.66 12.55
C MET A 17 -22.95 -27.28 13.40
N ARG A 18 -22.43 -28.20 14.20
CA ARG A 18 -21.21 -27.95 15.00
C ARG A 18 -19.95 -28.09 14.15
N SER A 19 -19.92 -29.05 13.24
CA SER A 19 -18.79 -29.25 12.30
C SER A 19 -18.70 -28.13 11.28
N LEU A 20 -19.82 -27.57 10.82
CA LEU A 20 -19.81 -26.46 9.88
C LEU A 20 -19.32 -25.15 10.51
N ARG A 21 -19.67 -24.90 11.79
CA ARG A 21 -19.15 -23.74 12.55
C ARG A 21 -17.66 -23.86 12.85
N THR A 22 -17.16 -25.05 13.13
CA THR A 22 -15.73 -25.30 13.35
C THR A 22 -14.93 -25.17 12.05
N LEU A 23 -15.49 -25.60 10.91
CA LEU A 23 -14.86 -25.44 9.60
C LEU A 23 -14.77 -23.97 9.18
N CYS A 24 -15.79 -23.15 9.43
CA CYS A 24 -15.77 -21.71 9.18
C CYS A 24 -14.79 -20.95 10.07
N LEU A 25 -14.60 -21.39 11.33
CA LEU A 25 -13.63 -20.78 12.25
C LEU A 25 -12.18 -21.13 11.88
N VAL A 26 -11.91 -22.32 11.38
CA VAL A 26 -10.59 -22.74 10.92
C VAL A 26 -10.26 -22.07 9.57
N ALA A 27 -11.23 -21.90 8.68
CA ALA A 27 -11.04 -21.14 7.43
C ALA A 27 -10.77 -19.64 7.70
N GLY A 28 -11.42 -19.03 8.69
CA GLY A 28 -11.19 -17.65 9.10
C GLY A 28 -9.79 -17.38 9.68
N ALA A 29 -9.20 -18.34 10.40
CA ALA A 29 -7.86 -18.21 10.99
C ALA A 29 -6.71 -18.36 9.96
N ALA A 30 -6.98 -18.94 8.78
CA ALA A 30 -5.97 -19.11 7.72
C ALA A 30 -5.73 -17.84 6.86
N TRP A 31 -6.49 -16.77 7.06
CA TRP A 31 -6.38 -15.53 6.27
C TRP A 31 -5.37 -14.51 6.85
N SER A 32 -4.66 -14.86 7.89
CA SER A 32 -3.87 -13.94 8.70
C SER A 32 -2.36 -14.01 8.45
N SER A 33 -1.88 -13.71 7.27
CA SER A 33 -0.51 -13.21 7.04
C SER A 33 -0.21 -13.02 5.55
N ALA A 34 -0.71 -11.96 4.97
CA ALA A 34 -0.28 -11.51 3.65
C ALA A 34 0.79 -10.43 3.84
N CYS A 35 2.05 -10.85 4.03
CA CYS A 35 3.16 -9.91 4.09
C CYS A 35 3.58 -9.54 2.68
N PHE A 36 3.58 -8.24 2.38
CA PHE A 36 4.19 -7.71 1.16
C PHE A 36 5.05 -6.50 1.50
N GLN A 37 6.08 -6.29 0.69
CA GLN A 37 6.89 -5.08 0.75
C GLN A 37 6.85 -4.40 -0.61
N MET A 38 6.48 -3.14 -0.62
CA MET A 38 6.42 -2.31 -1.82
C MET A 38 7.37 -1.14 -1.67
N THR A 39 8.24 -0.95 -2.65
CA THR A 39 9.12 0.21 -2.74
C THR A 39 8.95 0.83 -4.13
N THR A 40 8.66 2.12 -4.16
CA THR A 40 8.59 2.91 -5.39
C THR A 40 9.54 4.08 -5.27
N ALA A 41 10.55 4.15 -6.13
CA ALA A 41 11.50 5.24 -6.23
C ALA A 41 11.30 5.98 -7.57
N LEU A 42 10.99 7.26 -7.48
CA LEU A 42 10.80 8.15 -8.62
C LEU A 42 12.08 8.97 -8.83
N LYS A 43 12.82 8.71 -9.90
CA LYS A 43 13.98 9.52 -10.31
C LYS A 43 13.54 10.58 -11.30
N VAL A 44 13.75 11.85 -10.98
CA VAL A 44 13.29 13.00 -11.78
C VAL A 44 14.48 13.79 -12.27
N ASN A 45 14.64 13.86 -13.60
CA ASN A 45 15.64 14.71 -14.23
C ASN A 45 15.22 16.18 -14.22
N GLY A 46 16.19 17.08 -14.37
CA GLY A 46 15.91 18.49 -14.45
C GLY A 46 15.02 18.88 -15.65
N ASP A 47 14.90 18.05 -16.69
CA ASP A 47 14.01 18.28 -17.85
C ASP A 47 12.57 17.75 -17.64
N GLY A 48 12.28 17.18 -16.49
CA GLY A 48 10.98 16.61 -16.18
C GLY A 48 10.83 15.15 -16.63
N SER A 49 11.76 14.62 -17.39
CA SER A 49 11.84 13.19 -17.69
C SER A 49 12.34 12.38 -16.49
N GLY A 50 12.24 11.06 -16.56
CA GLY A 50 12.81 10.24 -15.52
C GLY A 50 12.45 8.78 -15.57
N THR A 51 12.67 8.09 -14.45
CA THR A 51 12.35 6.66 -14.28
C THR A 51 11.64 6.40 -12.97
N ILE A 52 10.86 5.33 -12.94
CA ILE A 52 10.22 4.79 -11.76
C ILE A 52 10.75 3.38 -11.56
N GLU A 53 11.41 3.16 -10.44
CA GLU A 53 11.78 1.83 -9.98
C GLU A 53 10.71 1.34 -8.99
N HIS A 54 9.96 0.32 -9.38
CA HIS A 54 8.92 -0.27 -8.56
C HIS A 54 9.31 -1.71 -8.18
N ARG A 55 9.38 -1.97 -6.89
CA ARG A 55 9.70 -3.30 -6.34
C ARG A 55 8.55 -3.77 -5.48
N MET A 56 8.04 -4.94 -5.80
CA MET A 56 7.03 -5.63 -5.01
C MET A 56 7.56 -6.99 -4.59
N LEU A 57 7.55 -7.26 -3.31
CA LEU A 57 7.98 -8.52 -2.72
C LEU A 57 6.83 -9.11 -1.91
N TYR A 58 6.56 -10.38 -2.08
CA TYR A 58 5.55 -11.13 -1.34
C TYR A 58 6.20 -12.25 -0.55
N THR A 59 5.76 -12.47 0.68
CA THR A 59 6.15 -13.69 1.40
C THR A 59 5.59 -14.92 0.73
N THR A 60 6.21 -16.08 0.97
CA THR A 60 5.73 -17.36 0.44
C THR A 60 4.27 -17.61 0.79
N ALA A 61 3.88 -17.31 2.04
CA ALA A 61 2.49 -17.46 2.49
C ALA A 61 1.52 -16.53 1.74
N ALA A 62 1.94 -15.29 1.44
CA ALA A 62 1.13 -14.36 0.65
C ALA A 62 0.93 -14.87 -0.77
N LEU A 63 1.98 -15.36 -1.42
CA LEU A 63 1.91 -15.90 -2.77
C LEU A 63 1.02 -17.13 -2.87
N GLU A 64 1.10 -18.04 -1.91
CA GLU A 64 0.24 -19.22 -1.87
C GLU A 64 -1.24 -18.83 -1.78
N LYS A 65 -1.58 -17.86 -0.93
CA LYS A 65 -2.96 -17.36 -0.81
C LYS A 65 -3.45 -16.69 -2.08
N LEU A 66 -2.60 -15.87 -2.71
CA LEU A 66 -2.94 -15.24 -3.98
C LEU A 66 -3.21 -16.28 -5.08
N ARG A 67 -2.38 -17.33 -5.15
CA ARG A 67 -2.58 -18.45 -6.09
C ARG A 67 -3.85 -19.23 -5.80
N GLN A 68 -4.15 -19.50 -4.53
CA GLN A 68 -5.40 -20.15 -4.13
C GLN A 68 -6.61 -19.31 -4.54
N PHE A 69 -6.57 -18.00 -4.30
CA PHE A 69 -7.63 -17.09 -4.72
C PHE A 69 -7.80 -17.06 -6.23
N ALA A 70 -6.72 -17.00 -6.98
CA ALA A 70 -6.74 -17.05 -8.44
C ALA A 70 -7.37 -18.35 -8.96
N SER A 71 -7.09 -19.50 -8.30
CA SER A 71 -7.62 -20.81 -8.68
C SER A 71 -9.14 -20.96 -8.43
N LEU A 72 -9.70 -20.20 -7.49
CA LEU A 72 -11.14 -20.18 -7.19
C LEU A 72 -11.97 -19.35 -8.20
N GLY A 73 -11.37 -18.90 -9.30
CA GLY A 73 -12.05 -18.18 -10.37
C GLY A 73 -12.21 -16.67 -10.11
N GLY A 74 -11.63 -16.16 -9.01
CA GLY A 74 -11.65 -14.74 -8.67
C GLY A 74 -10.74 -13.86 -9.55
N GLY A 75 -9.91 -14.46 -10.37
CA GLY A 75 -9.02 -13.71 -11.25
C GLY A 75 -8.39 -14.59 -12.33
N ARG A 76 -8.82 -14.43 -13.55
CA ARG A 76 -8.18 -15.06 -14.69
C ARG A 76 -6.77 -14.46 -14.86
N GLY A 77 -5.73 -15.28 -14.67
CA GLY A 77 -4.36 -14.93 -15.03
C GLY A 77 -3.63 -14.00 -14.05
N LEU A 78 -4.06 -13.92 -12.78
CA LEU A 78 -3.43 -13.09 -11.77
C LEU A 78 -2.19 -13.76 -11.16
N ASP A 79 -1.11 -13.81 -11.91
CA ASP A 79 0.21 -14.03 -11.33
C ASP A 79 0.83 -12.67 -11.00
N PRO A 80 0.90 -12.29 -9.69
CA PRO A 80 1.46 -11.00 -9.27
C PRO A 80 2.95 -10.88 -9.61
N LEU A 81 3.58 -11.96 -10.02
CA LEU A 81 4.97 -12.01 -10.46
C LEU A 81 5.11 -11.99 -12.00
N SER A 82 4.01 -11.89 -12.75
CA SER A 82 4.05 -11.88 -14.20
C SER A 82 4.59 -10.56 -14.75
N GLU A 83 5.37 -10.66 -15.81
CA GLU A 83 5.84 -9.48 -16.55
C GLU A 83 4.68 -8.76 -17.24
N GLN A 84 3.64 -9.49 -17.66
CA GLN A 84 2.46 -8.90 -18.27
C GLN A 84 1.76 -7.93 -17.31
N GLN A 85 1.59 -8.31 -16.06
CA GLN A 85 1.01 -7.41 -15.06
C GLN A 85 1.87 -6.17 -14.84
N ALA A 86 3.20 -6.32 -14.83
CA ALA A 86 4.10 -5.18 -14.75
C ALA A 86 3.94 -4.23 -15.95
N ARG A 87 3.73 -4.75 -17.16
CA ARG A 87 3.43 -3.92 -18.36
C ARG A 87 2.08 -3.20 -18.26
N GLU A 88 1.06 -3.87 -17.75
CA GLU A 88 -0.28 -3.30 -17.59
C GLU A 88 -0.34 -2.17 -16.56
N MET A 89 0.57 -2.16 -15.57
CA MET A 89 0.67 -1.08 -14.59
C MET A 89 0.98 0.29 -15.19
N THR A 90 1.59 0.39 -16.37
CA THR A 90 1.93 1.68 -17.01
C THR A 90 0.72 2.61 -17.10
N ALA A 91 -0.44 2.07 -17.48
CA ALA A 91 -1.68 2.85 -17.62
C ALA A 91 -2.20 3.42 -16.29
N SER A 92 -1.88 2.77 -15.17
CA SER A 92 -2.31 3.21 -13.83
C SER A 92 -1.37 4.25 -13.20
N ILE A 93 -0.12 4.34 -13.70
CA ILE A 93 0.90 5.27 -13.19
C ILE A 93 0.78 6.65 -13.85
N GLY A 94 0.41 6.71 -15.13
CA GLY A 94 0.24 7.98 -15.84
C GLY A 94 0.27 7.85 -17.36
N SER A 95 -0.15 8.89 -18.04
CA SER A 95 -0.04 8.98 -19.51
C SER A 95 1.42 9.20 -19.89
N GLY A 96 1.90 8.53 -20.97
CA GLY A 96 3.28 8.65 -21.43
C GLY A 96 4.29 7.85 -20.61
N VAL A 97 3.84 7.03 -19.67
CA VAL A 97 4.70 6.05 -18.97
C VAL A 97 4.92 4.84 -19.87
N THR A 98 6.18 4.42 -20.01
CA THR A 98 6.58 3.28 -20.81
C THR A 98 7.28 2.24 -19.93
N TYR A 99 7.01 0.96 -20.21
CA TYR A 99 7.72 -0.14 -19.58
C TYR A 99 9.14 -0.27 -20.18
N VAL A 100 10.14 -0.38 -19.31
CA VAL A 100 11.54 -0.54 -19.73
C VAL A 100 11.99 -2.00 -19.51
N THR A 101 11.98 -2.46 -18.28
CA THR A 101 12.41 -3.80 -17.92
C THR A 101 11.73 -4.30 -16.66
N SER A 102 11.74 -5.60 -16.46
CA SER A 102 11.21 -6.21 -15.25
C SER A 102 11.92 -7.52 -14.96
N GLU A 103 12.40 -7.67 -13.75
CA GLU A 103 13.18 -8.82 -13.30
C GLU A 103 12.55 -9.49 -12.08
N PRO A 104 12.51 -10.82 -12.01
CA PRO A 104 12.12 -11.51 -10.80
C PRO A 104 13.16 -11.26 -9.70
N ILE A 105 12.71 -11.06 -8.49
CA ILE A 105 13.57 -10.94 -7.31
C ILE A 105 13.24 -12.04 -6.29
N THR A 106 14.28 -12.56 -5.66
CA THR A 106 14.16 -13.53 -4.57
C THR A 106 14.97 -13.04 -3.39
N SER A 107 14.40 -13.12 -2.22
CA SER A 107 15.05 -12.76 -0.96
C SER A 107 14.65 -13.74 0.15
N PRO A 108 15.30 -13.71 1.31
CA PRO A 108 14.87 -14.50 2.47
C PRO A 108 13.43 -14.23 2.91
N LEU A 109 12.88 -13.06 2.57
CA LEU A 109 11.50 -12.68 2.89
C LEU A 109 10.49 -13.29 1.93
N GLY A 110 10.90 -13.62 0.70
CA GLY A 110 10.01 -14.19 -0.30
C GLY A 110 10.42 -13.89 -1.74
N GLN A 111 9.44 -13.86 -2.62
CA GLN A 111 9.61 -13.66 -4.06
C GLN A 111 8.85 -12.42 -4.53
N GLY A 112 9.35 -11.80 -5.57
CA GLY A 112 8.77 -10.58 -6.09
C GLY A 112 9.25 -10.23 -7.49
N ARG A 113 9.04 -8.97 -7.84
CA ARG A 113 9.46 -8.39 -9.11
C ARG A 113 9.97 -6.97 -8.91
N ALA A 114 11.07 -6.65 -9.56
CA ALA A 114 11.57 -5.29 -9.71
C ALA A 114 11.26 -4.85 -11.15
N THR A 115 10.60 -3.72 -11.31
CA THR A 115 10.20 -3.19 -12.61
C THR A 115 10.66 -1.76 -12.75
N THR A 116 11.22 -1.41 -13.91
CA THR A 116 11.59 -0.05 -14.27
C THR A 116 10.67 0.45 -15.36
N TYR A 117 10.12 1.64 -15.13
CA TYR A 117 9.36 2.40 -16.11
C TYR A 117 10.10 3.68 -16.44
N ALA A 118 9.86 4.26 -17.62
CA ALA A 118 10.34 5.58 -18.00
C ALA A 118 9.16 6.50 -18.28
N PHE A 119 9.35 7.79 -18.05
CA PHE A 119 8.41 8.83 -18.40
C PHE A 119 9.14 10.04 -18.99
N THR A 120 8.47 10.80 -19.85
CA THR A 120 9.03 11.99 -20.50
C THR A 120 8.65 13.27 -19.79
N ASP A 121 7.59 13.26 -18.99
CA ASP A 121 7.08 14.41 -18.26
C ASP A 121 6.47 13.98 -16.92
N VAL A 122 7.08 14.42 -15.83
CA VAL A 122 6.66 14.11 -14.47
C VAL A 122 5.24 14.62 -14.17
N SER A 123 4.78 15.66 -14.85
CA SER A 123 3.44 16.23 -14.65
C SER A 123 2.31 15.32 -15.12
N THR A 124 2.63 14.32 -15.93
CA THR A 124 1.65 13.31 -16.38
C THR A 124 1.45 12.16 -15.41
N LEU A 125 2.30 12.07 -14.39
CA LEU A 125 2.24 10.99 -13.41
C LEU A 125 1.09 11.17 -12.42
N GLN A 126 0.47 10.05 -12.08
CA GLN A 126 -0.62 9.96 -11.12
C GLN A 126 -0.42 8.70 -10.27
N ILE A 127 0.37 8.80 -9.21
CA ILE A 127 0.70 7.66 -8.36
C ILE A 127 -0.39 7.48 -7.30
N SER A 128 -1.02 6.31 -7.28
CA SER A 128 -2.00 5.99 -6.24
C SER A 128 -1.35 5.88 -4.87
N THR A 129 -1.97 6.47 -3.86
CA THR A 129 -1.59 6.29 -2.44
C THR A 129 -2.00 4.92 -1.91
N GLN A 130 -2.91 4.24 -2.59
CA GLN A 130 -3.34 2.89 -2.24
C GLN A 130 -2.53 1.88 -3.04
N PRO A 131 -1.88 0.91 -2.39
CA PRO A 131 -1.22 -0.17 -3.11
C PRO A 131 -2.27 -0.90 -3.96
N ALA A 132 -1.99 -1.03 -5.25
CA ALA A 132 -2.80 -1.86 -6.11
C ALA A 132 -2.74 -3.29 -5.56
N ALA A 133 -3.87 -3.80 -5.07
CA ALA A 133 -3.93 -5.19 -4.70
C ALA A 133 -3.67 -6.03 -5.95
N PRO A 134 -2.87 -7.12 -5.84
CA PRO A 134 -2.61 -8.00 -6.97
C PRO A 134 -3.90 -8.41 -7.66
N GLY A 135 -3.96 -8.22 -8.97
CA GLY A 135 -5.13 -8.59 -9.74
C GLY A 135 -6.26 -7.57 -9.83
N GLY A 136 -5.98 -6.32 -9.56
CA GLY A 136 -7.00 -5.27 -9.65
C GLY A 136 -8.10 -5.40 -8.59
N LEU A 137 -7.86 -6.19 -7.54
CA LEU A 137 -8.76 -6.27 -6.41
C LEU A 137 -8.72 -4.94 -5.67
N THR A 138 -9.72 -4.13 -5.83
CA THR A 138 -10.01 -3.04 -4.90
C THR A 138 -10.51 -3.64 -3.60
N ILE A 139 -9.69 -3.60 -2.56
CA ILE A 139 -10.16 -3.89 -1.21
C ILE A 139 -11.10 -2.73 -0.85
N ARG A 140 -12.40 -2.91 -1.10
CA ARG A 140 -13.41 -1.96 -0.64
C ARG A 140 -13.55 -2.12 0.87
N THR A 141 -12.74 -1.40 1.61
CA THR A 141 -12.97 -1.23 3.05
C THR A 141 -14.09 -0.20 3.20
N GLN A 142 -15.20 -0.57 3.82
CA GLN A 142 -16.29 0.38 4.10
C GLN A 142 -15.70 1.58 4.86
N GLY A 143 -15.89 2.78 4.30
CA GLY A 143 -15.37 4.02 4.89
C GLY A 143 -14.20 4.67 4.15
N PHE A 144 -13.61 4.02 3.14
CA PHE A 144 -12.62 4.66 2.27
C PHE A 144 -13.28 5.11 0.95
N SER A 145 -12.82 6.26 0.43
CA SER A 145 -13.27 6.78 -0.86
C SER A 145 -13.19 5.70 -1.95
N THR A 146 -14.19 5.65 -2.82
CA THR A 146 -14.25 4.68 -3.92
C THR A 146 -13.25 4.97 -5.03
N GLU A 147 -12.72 6.18 -5.12
CA GLU A 147 -11.66 6.53 -6.05
C GLU A 147 -10.32 6.62 -5.31
N PRO A 148 -9.28 5.92 -5.80
CA PRO A 148 -7.95 6.02 -5.20
C PRO A 148 -7.44 7.44 -5.39
N GLU A 149 -7.10 8.08 -4.29
CA GLU A 149 -6.45 9.38 -4.29
C GLU A 149 -5.06 9.27 -4.91
N LYS A 150 -4.70 10.27 -5.71
CA LYS A 150 -3.50 10.23 -6.53
C LYS A 150 -2.54 11.36 -6.15
N ILE A 151 -1.29 11.02 -5.99
CA ILE A 151 -0.20 11.97 -5.91
C ILE A 151 0.07 12.47 -7.32
N THR A 152 0.12 13.80 -7.47
CA THR A 152 0.43 14.47 -8.75
C THR A 152 1.68 15.34 -8.60
N PHE A 153 2.31 15.62 -9.74
CA PHE A 153 3.60 16.29 -9.78
C PHE A 153 3.56 17.47 -10.76
N SER A 154 4.38 18.48 -10.51
CA SER A 154 4.69 19.51 -11.49
C SER A 154 6.15 19.96 -11.33
N LEU A 155 6.79 20.29 -12.44
CA LEU A 155 8.16 20.77 -12.47
C LEU A 155 8.22 22.14 -13.14
N THR A 156 8.85 23.10 -12.48
CA THR A 156 9.16 24.39 -13.05
C THR A 156 10.67 24.65 -12.98
N ARG A 157 11.19 25.49 -13.88
CA ARG A 157 12.59 25.88 -13.89
C ARG A 157 12.72 27.40 -13.81
N ASP A 158 13.70 27.84 -13.07
CA ASP A 158 14.06 29.23 -13.06
C ASP A 158 15.12 29.56 -14.14
N PRO A 159 15.31 30.83 -14.47
CA PRO A 159 16.36 31.25 -15.42
C PRO A 159 17.79 30.91 -14.96
N GLY A 160 17.99 30.65 -13.69
CA GLY A 160 19.29 30.23 -13.10
C GLY A 160 19.57 28.75 -13.29
N GLY A 161 18.65 27.99 -13.89
CA GLY A 161 18.81 26.55 -14.13
C GLY A 161 18.40 25.67 -12.96
N HIS A 162 17.89 26.24 -11.86
CA HIS A 162 17.34 25.44 -10.77
C HIS A 162 15.97 24.90 -11.15
N ALA A 163 15.70 23.70 -10.70
CA ALA A 163 14.41 23.03 -10.88
C ALA A 163 13.64 23.00 -9.56
N LEU A 164 12.36 23.34 -9.62
CA LEU A 164 11.41 23.23 -8.52
C LEU A 164 10.39 22.15 -8.84
N LEU A 165 10.49 21.03 -8.17
CA LEU A 165 9.51 19.94 -8.20
C LEU A 165 8.49 20.18 -7.10
N GLN A 166 7.23 20.32 -7.48
CA GLN A 166 6.10 20.37 -6.57
C GLN A 166 5.33 19.06 -6.64
N ILE A 167 5.01 18.49 -5.49
CA ILE A 167 4.31 17.21 -5.32
C ILE A 167 3.06 17.48 -4.52
N ASN A 168 1.89 17.24 -5.11
CA ASN A 168 0.62 17.36 -4.42
C ASN A 168 0.23 16.00 -3.86
N VAL A 169 0.12 15.91 -2.55
CA VAL A 169 -0.27 14.72 -1.83
C VAL A 169 -1.72 14.91 -1.38
N PRO A 170 -2.62 13.99 -1.70
CA PRO A 170 -4.00 14.06 -1.23
C PRO A 170 -4.04 13.96 0.31
N GLU A 171 -5.08 14.52 0.90
CA GLU A 171 -5.31 14.37 2.34
C GLU A 171 -5.45 12.89 2.71
N PRO A 172 -4.72 12.43 3.73
CA PRO A 172 -4.82 11.04 4.12
C PRO A 172 -6.14 10.76 4.83
N ASN A 173 -7.11 10.18 4.15
CA ASN A 173 -8.42 9.77 4.72
C ASN A 173 -8.32 8.74 5.85
N PHE A 174 -7.11 8.21 6.12
CA PHE A 174 -6.94 7.25 7.20
C PHE A 174 -7.16 7.86 8.60
N LEU A 175 -6.99 9.17 8.76
CA LEU A 175 -7.26 9.86 10.03
C LEU A 175 -8.74 9.75 10.41
N ASP A 176 -9.64 9.92 9.44
CA ASP A 176 -11.09 9.76 9.64
C ASP A 176 -11.44 8.31 9.99
N ALA A 177 -10.76 7.35 9.34
CA ALA A 177 -10.94 5.93 9.66
C ALA A 177 -10.46 5.60 11.08
N LEU A 178 -9.35 6.19 11.55
CA LEU A 178 -8.83 6.00 12.91
C LEU A 178 -9.72 6.68 13.97
N ALA A 179 -10.38 7.77 13.64
CA ALA A 179 -11.31 8.46 14.52
C ALA A 179 -12.66 7.71 14.66
N SER A 180 -12.92 6.69 13.83
CA SER A 180 -14.20 5.97 13.87
C SER A 180 -14.34 5.12 15.14
N PRO A 181 -15.56 4.97 15.69
CA PRO A 181 -15.81 4.13 16.87
C PRO A 181 -15.42 2.65 16.68
N ASN A 182 -15.38 2.19 15.43
CA ASN A 182 -15.02 0.82 15.06
C ASN A 182 -13.53 0.63 14.73
N ALA A 183 -12.70 1.68 14.88
CA ALA A 183 -11.29 1.65 14.50
C ALA A 183 -10.52 0.51 15.19
N THR A 184 -10.76 0.26 16.46
CA THR A 184 -10.08 -0.81 17.21
C THR A 184 -10.37 -2.21 16.65
N ALA A 185 -11.63 -2.49 16.27
CA ALA A 185 -12.00 -3.77 15.66
C ALA A 185 -11.42 -3.90 14.25
N GLN A 186 -11.44 -2.82 13.46
CA GLN A 186 -10.85 -2.79 12.13
C GLN A 186 -9.33 -2.98 12.18
N ILE A 187 -8.64 -2.35 13.12
CA ILE A 187 -7.19 -2.51 13.31
C ILE A 187 -6.85 -3.95 13.71
N GLY A 188 -7.65 -4.61 14.55
CA GLY A 188 -7.45 -6.02 14.86
C GLY A 188 -7.48 -6.92 13.61
N MET A 189 -8.40 -6.68 12.68
CA MET A 189 -8.46 -7.37 11.39
C MET A 189 -7.27 -6.99 10.48
N ILE A 190 -6.91 -5.71 10.41
CA ILE A 190 -5.78 -5.20 9.64
C ILE A 190 -4.47 -5.79 10.17
N LYS A 191 -4.28 -5.82 11.50
CA LYS A 191 -3.10 -6.39 12.15
C LYS A 191 -2.84 -7.83 11.70
N SER A 192 -3.88 -8.64 11.66
CA SER A 192 -3.74 -10.04 11.24
C SER A 192 -3.54 -10.20 9.73
N ALA A 193 -4.11 -9.30 8.92
CA ALA A 193 -4.06 -9.38 7.45
C ALA A 193 -2.79 -8.78 6.85
N LEU A 194 -2.22 -7.74 7.49
CA LEU A 194 -1.13 -6.94 6.96
C LEU A 194 0.15 -6.98 7.82
N ALA A 195 0.27 -7.92 8.77
CA ALA A 195 1.52 -8.11 9.53
C ALA A 195 2.70 -8.27 8.57
N GLY A 196 3.80 -7.54 8.78
CA GLY A 196 4.98 -7.51 7.91
C GLY A 196 4.84 -6.67 6.64
N ALA A 197 3.72 -6.01 6.44
CA ALA A 197 3.57 -5.13 5.28
C ALA A 197 4.40 -3.86 5.44
N ARG A 198 5.15 -3.52 4.38
CA ARG A 198 5.92 -2.29 4.30
C ARG A 198 5.67 -1.60 2.96
N VAL A 199 5.43 -0.31 3.02
CA VAL A 199 5.25 0.55 1.85
C VAL A 199 6.24 1.70 1.94
N LEU A 200 7.00 1.93 0.88
CA LEU A 200 7.94 3.02 0.76
C LEU A 200 7.77 3.71 -0.60
N LEU A 201 7.50 5.00 -0.58
CA LEU A 201 7.47 5.86 -1.76
C LEU A 201 8.46 7.01 -1.56
N MET A 202 9.40 7.17 -2.49
CA MET A 202 10.42 8.20 -2.44
C MET A 202 10.62 8.87 -3.79
N VAL A 203 11.18 10.07 -3.75
CA VAL A 203 11.61 10.84 -4.92
C VAL A 203 13.12 11.11 -4.84
N GLU A 204 13.81 10.90 -5.93
CA GLU A 204 15.24 11.15 -6.12
C GLU A 204 15.43 12.14 -7.28
N PRO A 205 15.49 13.46 -7.04
CA PRO A 205 15.86 14.40 -8.06
C PRO A 205 17.28 14.14 -8.59
N ALA A 206 17.44 14.17 -9.90
CA ALA A 206 18.77 14.04 -10.52
C ALA A 206 19.55 15.36 -10.33
N GLY A 207 20.36 15.42 -9.28
CA GLY A 207 21.15 16.59 -8.93
C GLY A 207 21.27 16.81 -7.44
N THR A 208 21.63 18.03 -7.06
CA THR A 208 21.79 18.40 -5.65
C THR A 208 20.53 19.08 -5.14
N ILE A 209 19.91 18.52 -4.11
CA ILE A 209 18.78 19.16 -3.41
C ILE A 209 19.32 20.39 -2.67
N THR A 210 18.79 21.57 -2.99
CA THR A 210 19.15 22.83 -2.34
C THR A 210 18.16 23.19 -1.24
N ARG A 211 16.88 22.81 -1.40
CA ARG A 211 15.82 23.04 -0.43
C ARG A 211 14.69 22.02 -0.58
N SER A 212 14.08 21.67 0.54
CA SER A 212 12.84 20.89 0.53
C SER A 212 11.95 21.27 1.71
N SER A 213 10.62 21.20 1.51
CA SER A 213 9.65 21.37 2.60
C SER A 213 9.42 20.06 3.39
N SER A 214 9.81 18.89 2.82
CA SER A 214 9.71 17.61 3.53
C SER A 214 10.76 17.52 4.64
N PRO A 215 10.40 17.04 5.84
CA PRO A 215 11.36 16.74 6.90
C PRO A 215 12.15 15.43 6.67
N TYR A 216 11.74 14.60 5.71
CA TYR A 216 12.28 13.26 5.50
C TYR A 216 13.24 13.21 4.31
N ILE A 217 14.41 13.85 4.47
CA ILE A 217 15.46 13.92 3.45
C ILE A 217 16.64 13.08 3.91
N GLU A 218 17.11 12.19 3.05
CA GLU A 218 18.33 11.38 3.25
C GLU A 218 19.19 11.45 1.98
N GLY A 219 20.24 12.27 2.01
CA GLY A 219 21.09 12.52 0.85
C GLY A 219 20.33 13.15 -0.31
N SER A 220 20.24 12.47 -1.46
CA SER A 220 19.46 12.90 -2.64
C SER A 220 18.02 12.40 -2.63
N ARG A 221 17.55 11.78 -1.54
CA ARG A 221 16.23 11.15 -1.45
C ARG A 221 15.31 11.92 -0.56
N VAL A 222 14.07 12.08 -1.01
CA VAL A 222 12.97 12.62 -0.22
C VAL A 222 11.91 11.53 -0.08
N THR A 223 11.67 11.07 1.16
CA THR A 223 10.61 10.10 1.44
C THR A 223 9.26 10.83 1.46
N LEU A 224 8.34 10.41 0.61
CA LEU A 224 6.96 10.91 0.57
C LEU A 224 6.07 10.14 1.55
N LEU A 225 6.24 8.82 1.57
CA LEU A 225 5.48 7.91 2.41
C LEU A 225 6.37 6.72 2.80
N GLU A 226 6.47 6.44 4.08
CA GLU A 226 6.96 5.17 4.61
C GLU A 226 5.99 4.67 5.68
N VAL A 227 5.53 3.43 5.52
CA VAL A 227 4.70 2.72 6.49
C VAL A 227 5.30 1.35 6.71
N ASP A 228 5.84 1.12 7.90
CA ASP A 228 6.28 -0.19 8.38
C ASP A 228 5.28 -0.67 9.44
N LEU A 229 4.33 -1.49 9.01
CA LEU A 229 3.22 -1.89 9.88
C LEU A 229 3.68 -2.70 11.09
N ASP A 230 4.77 -3.44 10.99
CA ASP A 230 5.28 -4.17 12.16
C ASP A 230 5.78 -3.23 13.26
N GLN A 231 6.41 -2.13 12.88
CA GLN A 231 6.84 -1.12 13.85
C GLN A 231 5.64 -0.33 14.40
N VAL A 232 4.74 0.09 13.53
CA VAL A 232 3.50 0.79 13.93
C VAL A 232 2.67 -0.04 14.92
N LEU A 233 2.54 -1.34 14.67
CA LEU A 233 1.73 -2.23 15.49
C LEU A 233 2.39 -2.66 16.81
N LYS A 234 3.69 -2.39 17.00
CA LYS A 234 4.38 -2.56 18.29
C LYS A 234 4.04 -1.45 19.27
N ASP A 235 3.71 -0.27 18.78
CA ASP A 235 3.27 0.84 19.63
C ASP A 235 1.77 0.74 19.92
N GLU A 236 1.41 -0.03 20.97
CA GLU A 236 0.02 -0.19 21.39
C GLU A 236 -0.61 1.13 21.89
N THR A 237 0.20 2.17 22.14
CA THR A 237 -0.26 3.47 22.61
C THR A 237 -0.60 4.42 21.47
N LEU A 238 -0.13 4.17 20.26
CA LEU A 238 -0.30 5.07 19.11
C LEU A 238 -1.78 5.35 18.83
N LEU A 239 -2.59 4.31 18.68
CA LEU A 239 -4.01 4.46 18.39
C LEU A 239 -4.78 5.19 19.52
N PRO A 240 -4.65 4.80 20.80
CA PRO A 240 -5.27 5.55 21.89
C PRO A 240 -4.85 7.03 21.96
N ARG A 241 -3.59 7.34 21.60
CA ARG A 241 -3.11 8.72 21.52
C ARG A 241 -3.79 9.49 20.39
N LEU A 242 -3.87 8.91 19.20
CA LEU A 242 -4.56 9.51 18.05
C LEU A 242 -6.05 9.74 18.33
N GLN A 243 -6.74 8.79 18.97
CA GLN A 243 -8.15 8.93 19.33
C GLN A 243 -8.41 10.01 20.39
N LYS A 244 -7.40 10.35 21.18
CA LYS A 244 -7.49 11.40 22.21
C LYS A 244 -7.01 12.76 21.72
N ALA A 245 -6.42 12.85 20.54
CA ALA A 245 -5.97 14.10 19.97
C ALA A 245 -7.17 15.04 19.81
N ALA A 246 -7.10 16.21 20.41
CA ALA A 246 -8.18 17.20 20.39
C ALA A 246 -8.13 18.06 19.12
N THR A 247 -6.99 18.12 18.46
CA THR A 247 -6.76 18.93 17.26
C THR A 247 -6.02 18.13 16.18
N GLU A 248 -6.18 18.58 14.94
CA GLU A 248 -5.44 18.02 13.81
C GLU A 248 -3.92 18.14 14.00
N GLU A 249 -3.45 19.25 14.57
CA GLU A 249 -2.02 19.47 14.81
C GLU A 249 -1.44 18.49 15.86
N GLU A 250 -2.21 18.16 16.89
CA GLU A 250 -1.84 17.11 17.85
C GLU A 250 -1.77 15.75 17.16
N ALA A 251 -2.73 15.41 16.31
CA ALA A 251 -2.73 14.17 15.56
C ALA A 251 -1.53 14.09 14.62
N LYS A 252 -1.22 15.18 13.90
CA LYS A 252 -0.02 15.29 13.04
C LYS A 252 1.27 15.12 13.83
N ALA A 253 1.37 15.72 15.02
CA ALA A 253 2.56 15.55 15.88
C ALA A 253 2.73 14.09 16.32
N ILE A 254 1.65 13.43 16.73
CA ILE A 254 1.68 12.00 17.11
C ILE A 254 2.15 11.13 15.96
N ILE A 255 1.66 11.37 14.73
CA ILE A 255 2.05 10.61 13.54
C ILE A 255 3.52 10.85 13.18
N ARG A 256 3.98 12.10 13.29
CA ARG A 256 5.37 12.46 12.99
C ARG A 256 6.37 11.76 13.92
N ASP A 257 5.98 11.54 15.17
CA ASP A 257 6.81 10.89 16.20
C ASP A 257 6.66 9.36 16.21
N ALA A 258 5.71 8.80 15.44
CA ALA A 258 5.43 7.37 15.45
C ALA A 258 6.52 6.57 14.73
N ALA A 259 7.08 5.58 15.43
CA ALA A 259 8.02 4.65 14.83
C ALA A 259 7.38 3.86 13.68
N GLY A 260 8.09 3.77 12.55
CA GLY A 260 7.59 3.06 11.37
C GLY A 260 6.66 3.89 10.48
N LEU A 261 6.45 5.17 10.77
CA LEU A 261 5.74 6.11 9.93
C LEU A 261 6.63 7.28 9.52
N LYS A 262 6.73 7.55 8.21
CA LYS A 262 7.18 8.81 7.64
C LYS A 262 6.13 9.24 6.63
N ILE A 263 5.28 10.16 7.03
CA ILE A 263 4.17 10.63 6.20
C ILE A 263 4.27 12.15 6.11
N ASN A 264 4.37 12.65 4.88
CA ASN A 264 4.24 14.07 4.66
C ASN A 264 2.76 14.45 4.79
N LEU A 265 2.44 15.18 5.85
CA LEU A 265 1.06 15.57 6.18
C LEU A 265 0.66 16.90 5.53
N ASP A 266 1.60 17.57 4.86
CA ASP A 266 1.34 18.75 4.07
C ASP A 266 0.81 18.37 2.69
N ARG A 267 -0.20 19.09 2.21
CA ARG A 267 -0.81 18.85 0.89
C ARG A 267 0.13 19.08 -0.28
N ALA A 268 1.16 19.88 -0.09
CA ALA A 268 2.15 20.20 -1.11
C ALA A 268 3.56 20.07 -0.53
N ILE A 269 4.38 19.28 -1.20
CA ILE A 269 5.81 19.14 -0.92
C ILE A 269 6.56 19.81 -2.05
N THR A 270 7.53 20.65 -1.71
CA THR A 270 8.41 21.30 -2.68
C THR A 270 9.84 20.80 -2.51
N ILE A 271 10.51 20.57 -3.65
CA ILE A 271 11.92 20.17 -3.70
C ILE A 271 12.60 21.04 -4.75
N GLU A 272 13.50 21.91 -4.30
CA GLU A 272 14.38 22.67 -5.17
C GLU A 272 15.68 21.89 -5.36
N PHE A 273 16.14 21.75 -6.58
CA PHE A 273 17.40 21.06 -6.87
C PHE A 273 18.11 21.67 -8.06
N THR A 274 19.44 21.53 -8.07
CA THR A 274 20.28 21.92 -9.21
C THR A 274 20.59 20.65 -10.01
N PRO A 275 20.07 20.52 -11.24
CA PRO A 275 20.41 19.42 -12.12
C PRO A 275 21.90 19.36 -12.41
N PRO A 276 22.48 18.18 -12.72
CA PRO A 276 23.84 18.10 -13.21
C PRO A 276 23.97 18.85 -14.53
N GLY A 277 25.10 19.56 -14.70
CA GLY A 277 25.42 20.31 -15.91
C GLY A 277 25.67 19.40 -17.12
#